data_338df166bad80a070bad80ff75d12267
#
_entry.id   338df166bad80a070bad80ff75d12267
#
_cell.length_a   1.000
_cell.length_b   1.000
_cell.length_c   1.000
_cell.angle_alpha   90.00
_cell.angle_beta   90.00
_cell.angle_gamma   90.00
#
_symmetry.space_group_name_H-M   'P 1'
#
loop_
_entity.id
_entity.type
_entity.pdbx_description
1 polymer ?
#
loop_
_entity_poly.entity_id
_entity_poly.type
_entity_poly.pdbx_seq_one_letter_code
_entity_poly.pdbx_strand_id
1 'polypeptide(L)'
;MKRYARRSVVALVTTFSLLIVFAPAADARTDSKDKTVLLIHGYQPWGTPTSPCDMWGPMESALAAQGFTGPLTSVQYYDAHVGCDVSVIPYGSPSAHHPPSGGVHDRYVSIRHLGYELAWMIYERYSRHGQVVDVAAHSMGGLIIRYAVAQVQRGHSEFPPYLYVEDVVTMGTPHNGSGFASWCWTTQCGDMTKGSSFLSWLRSYGWNPQGTGGTDWTAMGSVDDGTVSSSSAVDMGASHKVIYQGSANIGHSDYYRSTSTAASAHVHYNDYGGTWYSWSSGYWPVRWTATSMHLGSW
;
A
#
# COMPACT_ATOMS: atom_id res chain seq x y z
N MET A 1 -51.18 -60.83 19.89
CA MET A 1 -49.73 -60.64 19.91
C MET A 1 -49.38 -59.54 18.90
N LYS A 2 -49.05 -58.31 19.40
CA LYS A 2 -48.67 -57.19 18.54
C LYS A 2 -47.15 -57.11 18.50
N ARG A 3 -46.55 -57.23 17.31
CA ARG A 3 -45.09 -57.11 17.08
C ARG A 3 -44.76 -55.61 16.90
N TYR A 4 -43.95 -55.05 17.77
CA TYR A 4 -43.35 -53.72 17.62
C TYR A 4 -42.07 -53.81 16.77
N ALA A 5 -42.05 -53.17 15.62
CA ALA A 5 -40.84 -52.99 14.79
C ALA A 5 -40.04 -51.84 15.35
N ARG A 6 -38.83 -52.09 15.80
CA ARG A 6 -37.85 -51.07 16.19
C ARG A 6 -37.26 -50.44 14.91
N ARG A 7 -37.49 -49.16 14.70
CA ARG A 7 -36.77 -48.36 13.66
C ARG A 7 -35.48 -47.84 14.26
N SER A 8 -34.35 -48.32 13.73
CA SER A 8 -33.03 -47.76 14.06
C SER A 8 -32.80 -46.46 13.27
N VAL A 9 -32.63 -45.37 13.97
CA VAL A 9 -32.21 -44.10 13.37
C VAL A 9 -30.67 -44.08 13.36
N VAL A 10 -30.08 -44.14 12.17
CA VAL A 10 -28.62 -43.91 12.01
C VAL A 10 -28.39 -42.40 11.91
N ALA A 11 -27.81 -41.83 12.92
CA ALA A 11 -27.38 -40.45 12.91
C ALA A 11 -26.04 -40.34 12.15
N LEU A 12 -26.07 -39.69 11.01
CA LEU A 12 -24.87 -39.38 10.23
C LEU A 12 -24.19 -38.13 10.91
N VAL A 13 -23.10 -38.38 11.61
CA VAL A 13 -22.25 -37.31 12.16
C VAL A 13 -21.29 -36.84 11.08
N THR A 14 -21.58 -35.75 10.43
CA THR A 14 -20.64 -35.05 9.52
C THR A 14 -19.66 -34.26 10.36
N THR A 15 -18.44 -34.76 10.51
CA THR A 15 -17.33 -34.00 11.09
C THR A 15 -16.84 -32.97 10.07
N PHE A 16 -17.14 -31.70 10.34
CA PHE A 16 -16.53 -30.57 9.66
C PHE A 16 -15.08 -30.42 10.19
N SER A 17 -14.10 -30.86 9.42
CA SER A 17 -12.69 -30.56 9.71
C SER A 17 -12.42 -29.08 9.38
N LEU A 18 -12.33 -28.25 10.40
CA LEU A 18 -11.87 -26.87 10.27
C LEU A 18 -10.36 -26.92 9.95
N LEU A 19 -9.99 -26.68 8.70
CA LEU A 19 -8.60 -26.47 8.31
C LEU A 19 -8.16 -25.11 8.90
N ILE A 20 -7.53 -25.15 10.08
CA ILE A 20 -6.86 -23.98 10.64
C ILE A 20 -5.54 -23.84 9.84
N VAL A 21 -5.52 -22.90 8.91
CA VAL A 21 -4.29 -22.49 8.24
C VAL A 21 -3.52 -21.65 9.25
N PHE A 22 -2.50 -22.24 9.84
CA PHE A 22 -1.53 -21.47 10.64
C PHE A 22 -0.69 -20.64 9.69
N ALA A 23 -0.71 -19.31 9.86
CA ALA A 23 0.32 -18.47 9.27
C ALA A 23 1.68 -18.96 9.78
N PRO A 24 2.69 -19.17 8.90
CA PRO A 24 4.04 -19.39 9.38
C PRO A 24 4.42 -18.18 10.28
N ALA A 25 5.18 -18.43 11.34
CA ALA A 25 5.65 -17.33 12.17
C ALA A 25 6.48 -16.40 11.29
N ALA A 26 6.04 -15.15 11.13
CA ALA A 26 6.92 -14.12 10.61
C ALA A 26 8.04 -13.93 11.63
N ASP A 27 9.25 -13.71 11.16
CA ASP A 27 10.30 -13.20 12.04
C ASP A 27 9.77 -11.91 12.68
N ALA A 28 10.16 -11.71 13.95
CA ALA A 28 9.83 -10.45 14.62
C ALA A 28 10.36 -9.30 13.76
N ARG A 29 9.65 -8.15 13.77
CA ARG A 29 10.06 -6.92 13.08
C ARG A 29 11.58 -6.72 13.26
N THR A 30 12.29 -6.65 12.13
CA THR A 30 13.76 -6.68 12.13
C THR A 30 14.39 -5.33 11.83
N ASP A 31 13.62 -4.36 11.35
CA ASP A 31 14.12 -3.04 10.89
C ASP A 31 15.34 -3.18 9.94
N SER A 32 15.36 -4.26 9.15
CA SER A 32 16.50 -4.66 8.33
C SER A 32 16.45 -4.02 6.96
N LYS A 33 17.62 -3.64 6.42
CA LYS A 33 17.77 -3.07 5.07
C LYS A 33 17.95 -4.13 3.98
N ASP A 34 17.87 -5.40 4.28
CA ASP A 34 17.96 -6.51 3.33
C ASP A 34 16.61 -7.06 2.86
N LYS A 35 15.51 -6.51 3.39
CA LYS A 35 14.15 -6.81 2.94
C LYS A 35 13.89 -6.29 1.53
N THR A 36 12.97 -6.94 0.80
CA THR A 36 12.45 -6.38 -0.44
C THR A 36 11.63 -5.12 -0.16
N VAL A 37 11.93 -4.04 -0.89
CA VAL A 37 11.12 -2.82 -0.91
C VAL A 37 10.30 -2.80 -2.20
N LEU A 38 8.98 -2.82 -2.09
CA LEU A 38 8.08 -2.67 -3.23
C LEU A 38 7.86 -1.19 -3.53
N LEU A 39 8.09 -0.79 -4.79
CA LEU A 39 7.96 0.58 -5.27
C LEU A 39 6.67 0.70 -6.10
N ILE A 40 5.63 1.33 -5.54
CA ILE A 40 4.29 1.38 -6.14
C ILE A 40 4.00 2.79 -6.64
N HIS A 41 3.93 2.97 -7.96
CA HIS A 41 3.71 4.27 -8.60
C HIS A 41 2.28 4.80 -8.47
N GLY A 42 2.05 6.03 -8.91
CA GLY A 42 0.74 6.69 -8.89
C GLY A 42 -0.12 6.47 -10.13
N TYR A 43 -1.22 7.19 -10.22
CA TYR A 43 -2.12 7.24 -11.38
C TYR A 43 -1.38 7.70 -12.63
N GLN A 44 -1.65 7.02 -13.76
CA GLN A 44 -1.12 7.38 -15.07
C GLN A 44 -2.28 7.75 -16.01
N PRO A 45 -2.42 9.02 -16.38
CA PRO A 45 -3.56 9.49 -17.18
C PRO A 45 -3.51 9.07 -18.65
N TRP A 46 -2.33 8.72 -19.16
CA TRP A 46 -2.12 8.48 -20.58
C TRP A 46 -1.90 7.00 -20.87
N GLY A 47 -2.69 6.45 -21.79
CA GLY A 47 -2.64 5.03 -22.20
C GLY A 47 -1.53 4.70 -23.21
N THR A 48 -0.44 5.46 -23.26
CA THR A 48 0.72 5.14 -24.10
C THR A 48 1.65 4.21 -23.36
N PRO A 49 2.37 3.30 -24.06
CA PRO A 49 3.45 2.53 -23.46
C PRO A 49 4.43 3.49 -22.77
N THR A 50 4.46 3.44 -21.46
CA THR A 50 5.39 4.23 -20.65
C THR A 50 6.11 3.30 -19.69
N SER A 51 7.33 3.66 -19.34
CA SER A 51 8.07 3.02 -18.26
C SER A 51 7.88 3.83 -16.96
N PRO A 52 6.70 3.76 -16.31
CA PRO A 52 6.48 4.53 -15.08
C PRO A 52 7.41 4.10 -13.97
N CYS A 53 7.99 2.92 -14.10
CA CYS A 53 8.93 2.37 -13.13
C CYS A 53 10.30 3.03 -13.22
N ASP A 54 10.67 3.63 -14.36
CA ASP A 54 11.92 4.42 -14.51
C ASP A 54 11.93 5.64 -13.57
N MET A 55 10.76 6.08 -13.08
CA MET A 55 10.67 7.16 -12.11
C MET A 55 11.41 6.86 -10.80
N TRP A 56 11.57 5.58 -10.46
CA TRP A 56 12.15 5.15 -9.20
C TRP A 56 13.69 5.19 -9.16
N GLY A 57 14.37 5.27 -10.32
CA GLY A 57 15.84 5.25 -10.40
C GLY A 57 16.57 6.18 -9.41
N PRO A 58 16.14 7.46 -9.21
CA PRO A 58 16.73 8.32 -8.20
C PRO A 58 16.56 7.79 -6.77
N MET A 59 15.36 7.29 -6.43
CA MET A 59 15.08 6.71 -5.12
C MET A 59 15.86 5.42 -4.90
N GLU A 60 15.87 4.51 -5.86
CA GLU A 60 16.62 3.25 -5.80
C GLU A 60 18.11 3.50 -5.54
N SER A 61 18.72 4.41 -6.32
CA SER A 61 20.11 4.80 -6.13
C SER A 61 20.38 5.37 -4.74
N ALA A 62 19.47 6.20 -4.23
CA ALA A 62 19.63 6.83 -2.92
C ALA A 62 19.40 5.84 -1.76
N LEU A 63 18.45 4.90 -1.87
CA LEU A 63 18.25 3.84 -0.88
C LEU A 63 19.46 2.91 -0.83
N ALA A 64 19.99 2.48 -2.00
CA ALA A 64 21.21 1.69 -2.07
C ALA A 64 22.40 2.40 -1.42
N ALA A 65 22.58 3.71 -1.68
CA ALA A 65 23.61 4.53 -1.06
C ALA A 65 23.45 4.65 0.47
N GLN A 66 22.23 4.49 0.99
CA GLN A 66 21.93 4.47 2.42
C GLN A 66 22.01 3.06 3.03
N GLY A 67 22.52 2.08 2.27
CA GLY A 67 22.83 0.73 2.74
C GLY A 67 21.67 -0.27 2.62
N PHE A 68 20.62 0.03 1.85
CA PHE A 68 19.63 -0.98 1.49
C PHE A 68 20.26 -1.99 0.52
N THR A 69 20.25 -3.25 0.90
CA THR A 69 20.86 -4.36 0.15
C THR A 69 19.82 -5.36 -0.39
N GLY A 70 18.58 -5.27 0.10
CA GLY A 70 17.47 -6.06 -0.42
C GLY A 70 17.00 -5.56 -1.80
N PRO A 71 16.23 -6.39 -2.52
CA PRO A 71 15.66 -6.00 -3.81
C PRO A 71 14.79 -4.75 -3.72
N LEU A 72 15.05 -3.76 -4.56
CA LEU A 72 14.18 -2.60 -4.79
C LEU A 72 13.33 -2.95 -6.01
N THR A 73 12.06 -3.25 -5.81
CA THR A 73 11.21 -3.94 -6.80
C THR A 73 10.05 -3.05 -7.23
N SER A 74 10.11 -2.55 -8.45
CA SER A 74 9.05 -1.73 -9.04
C SER A 74 7.86 -2.57 -9.48
N VAL A 75 6.64 -2.06 -9.23
CA VAL A 75 5.38 -2.79 -9.40
C VAL A 75 4.56 -2.23 -10.55
N GLN A 76 4.23 -3.10 -11.51
CA GLN A 76 3.33 -2.83 -12.63
C GLN A 76 1.89 -3.23 -12.29
N TYR A 77 0.93 -2.38 -12.63
CA TYR A 77 -0.50 -2.68 -12.52
C TYR A 77 -1.35 -2.16 -13.69
N TYR A 78 -0.73 -1.71 -14.79
CA TYR A 78 -1.38 -1.41 -16.06
C TYR A 78 -0.73 -2.22 -17.18
N ASP A 79 -1.54 -2.72 -18.14
CA ASP A 79 -1.05 -3.52 -19.26
C ASP A 79 -0.08 -2.75 -20.18
N ALA A 80 -0.30 -1.44 -20.31
CA ALA A 80 0.53 -0.59 -21.15
C ALA A 80 1.91 -0.26 -20.54
N HIS A 81 2.16 -0.64 -19.31
CA HIS A 81 3.44 -0.39 -18.64
C HIS A 81 4.49 -1.40 -19.07
N VAL A 82 5.72 -0.95 -19.18
CA VAL A 82 6.89 -1.78 -19.47
C VAL A 82 8.05 -1.37 -18.55
N GLY A 83 9.03 -2.26 -18.39
CA GLY A 83 10.24 -1.95 -17.64
C GLY A 83 10.08 -1.99 -16.10
N CYS A 84 9.00 -2.57 -15.59
CA CYS A 84 8.84 -2.84 -14.17
C CYS A 84 9.33 -4.25 -13.82
N ASP A 85 9.73 -4.44 -12.56
CA ASP A 85 10.31 -5.72 -12.10
C ASP A 85 9.26 -6.80 -11.86
N VAL A 86 8.07 -6.41 -11.42
CA VAL A 86 6.97 -7.35 -11.15
C VAL A 86 5.62 -6.75 -11.58
N SER A 87 4.76 -7.61 -12.11
CA SER A 87 3.37 -7.25 -12.41
C SER A 87 2.42 -7.82 -11.37
N VAL A 88 1.39 -7.07 -10.98
CA VAL A 88 0.28 -7.61 -10.21
C VAL A 88 -0.68 -8.44 -11.07
N ILE A 89 -0.65 -8.23 -12.38
CA ILE A 89 -1.40 -8.99 -13.38
C ILE A 89 -0.57 -10.25 -13.72
N PRO A 90 -1.04 -11.46 -13.57
CA PRO A 90 -2.40 -11.96 -13.37
C PRO A 90 -2.64 -12.52 -11.96
N TYR A 91 -2.20 -11.90 -10.91
CA TYR A 91 -2.42 -12.39 -9.55
C TYR A 91 -3.87 -12.18 -9.11
N GLY A 92 -4.36 -13.12 -8.33
CA GLY A 92 -5.73 -13.16 -7.86
C GLY A 92 -6.63 -14.05 -8.71
N SER A 93 -7.50 -14.80 -8.05
CA SER A 93 -8.52 -15.60 -8.73
C SER A 93 -9.72 -14.73 -9.10
N PRO A 94 -10.46 -15.07 -10.17
CA PRO A 94 -11.73 -14.41 -10.47
C PRO A 94 -12.66 -14.43 -9.26
N SER A 95 -13.18 -13.28 -8.88
CA SER A 95 -14.14 -13.17 -7.79
C SER A 95 -15.36 -12.35 -8.20
N ALA A 96 -16.46 -12.51 -7.47
CA ALA A 96 -17.69 -11.75 -7.72
C ALA A 96 -17.51 -10.25 -7.45
N HIS A 97 -16.62 -9.89 -6.51
CA HIS A 97 -16.35 -8.51 -6.14
C HIS A 97 -15.15 -7.91 -6.89
N HIS A 98 -14.30 -8.79 -7.42
CA HIS A 98 -13.12 -8.45 -8.21
C HIS A 98 -13.11 -9.31 -9.46
N PRO A 99 -14.08 -9.15 -10.39
CA PRO A 99 -14.12 -9.94 -11.61
C PRO A 99 -12.79 -9.75 -12.35
N PRO A 100 -12.28 -10.79 -13.03
CA PRO A 100 -11.18 -10.57 -13.93
C PRO A 100 -11.64 -9.49 -14.88
N SER A 101 -10.88 -8.42 -14.98
CA SER A 101 -11.12 -7.47 -16.02
C SER A 101 -10.88 -8.22 -17.31
N GLY A 102 -11.95 -8.67 -17.97
CA GLY A 102 -11.88 -9.23 -19.32
C GLY A 102 -11.44 -8.18 -20.33
N GLY A 103 -10.77 -7.12 -19.88
CA GLY A 103 -10.28 -5.97 -20.59
C GLY A 103 -8.88 -5.55 -20.14
N VAL A 104 -8.38 -4.53 -20.75
CA VAL A 104 -7.08 -3.92 -20.50
C VAL A 104 -7.04 -3.36 -19.08
N HIS A 105 -6.02 -3.70 -18.29
CA HIS A 105 -5.74 -3.05 -17.00
C HIS A 105 -5.24 -1.64 -17.27
N ASP A 106 -6.12 -0.68 -17.10
CA ASP A 106 -5.85 0.75 -17.32
C ASP A 106 -6.50 1.62 -16.23
N ARG A 107 -6.59 2.92 -16.50
CA ARG A 107 -7.23 3.90 -15.60
C ARG A 107 -8.72 3.69 -15.32
N TYR A 108 -9.39 2.78 -16.02
CA TYR A 108 -10.80 2.43 -15.79
C TYR A 108 -10.96 1.21 -14.86
N VAL A 109 -9.89 0.52 -14.52
CA VAL A 109 -9.91 -0.50 -13.46
C VAL A 109 -9.95 0.18 -12.10
N SER A 110 -10.82 -0.29 -11.18
CA SER A 110 -10.95 0.33 -9.86
C SER A 110 -9.69 0.13 -9.00
N ILE A 111 -9.43 1.07 -8.09
CA ILE A 111 -8.35 0.92 -7.10
C ILE A 111 -8.58 -0.31 -6.21
N ARG A 112 -9.84 -0.71 -5.99
CA ARG A 112 -10.19 -1.93 -5.24
C ARG A 112 -9.66 -3.19 -5.93
N HIS A 113 -9.81 -3.26 -7.26
CA HIS A 113 -9.32 -4.40 -8.04
C HIS A 113 -7.78 -4.47 -8.02
N LEU A 114 -7.12 -3.32 -8.22
CA LEU A 114 -5.66 -3.25 -8.15
C LEU A 114 -5.13 -3.65 -6.76
N GLY A 115 -5.81 -3.26 -5.69
CA GLY A 115 -5.45 -3.67 -4.33
C GLY A 115 -5.68 -5.15 -4.07
N TYR A 116 -6.70 -5.76 -4.69
CA TYR A 116 -6.92 -7.18 -4.64
C TYR A 116 -5.77 -7.97 -5.29
N GLU A 117 -5.39 -7.60 -6.50
CA GLU A 117 -4.28 -8.23 -7.22
C GLU A 117 -2.94 -8.01 -6.51
N LEU A 118 -2.71 -6.79 -5.98
CA LEU A 118 -1.50 -6.50 -5.20
C LEU A 118 -1.42 -7.38 -3.95
N ALA A 119 -2.53 -7.59 -3.24
CA ALA A 119 -2.55 -8.47 -2.07
C ALA A 119 -2.14 -9.90 -2.44
N TRP A 120 -2.70 -10.46 -3.53
CA TRP A 120 -2.34 -11.79 -4.00
C TRP A 120 -0.90 -11.86 -4.50
N MET A 121 -0.40 -10.84 -5.19
CA MET A 121 0.99 -10.79 -5.62
C MET A 121 1.95 -10.81 -4.42
N ILE A 122 1.69 -9.98 -3.40
CA ILE A 122 2.51 -9.96 -2.18
C ILE A 122 2.45 -11.31 -1.47
N TYR A 123 1.26 -11.91 -1.38
CA TYR A 123 1.12 -13.22 -0.75
C TYR A 123 1.90 -14.30 -1.49
N GLU A 124 1.66 -14.45 -2.81
CA GLU A 124 2.22 -15.52 -3.62
C GLU A 124 3.74 -15.42 -3.77
N ARG A 125 4.29 -14.21 -3.84
CA ARG A 125 5.73 -14.02 -4.06
C ARG A 125 6.53 -13.94 -2.76
N TYR A 126 5.93 -13.46 -1.68
CA TYR A 126 6.65 -13.15 -0.44
C TYR A 126 6.03 -13.79 0.80
N SER A 127 4.81 -13.41 1.17
CA SER A 127 4.28 -13.76 2.50
C SER A 127 4.10 -15.25 2.71
N ARG A 128 3.64 -16.00 1.71
CA ARG A 128 3.50 -17.48 1.81
C ARG A 128 4.83 -18.21 1.99
N HIS A 129 5.94 -17.55 1.70
CA HIS A 129 7.30 -18.05 1.89
C HIS A 129 7.97 -17.52 3.16
N GLY A 130 7.20 -16.85 4.04
CA GLY A 130 7.72 -16.26 5.28
C GLY A 130 8.51 -14.96 5.06
N GLN A 131 8.53 -14.43 3.84
CA GLN A 131 9.27 -13.21 3.52
C GLN A 131 8.45 -11.97 3.86
N VAL A 132 9.08 -11.03 4.54
CA VAL A 132 8.54 -9.72 4.89
C VAL A 132 8.95 -8.71 3.81
N VAL A 133 8.07 -7.76 3.49
CA VAL A 133 8.35 -6.68 2.55
C VAL A 133 8.08 -5.32 3.18
N ASP A 134 8.82 -4.31 2.73
CA ASP A 134 8.51 -2.91 2.93
C ASP A 134 7.94 -2.31 1.66
N VAL A 135 7.25 -1.17 1.77
CA VAL A 135 6.58 -0.53 0.64
C VAL A 135 6.85 0.97 0.62
N ALA A 136 7.34 1.48 -0.50
CA ALA A 136 7.33 2.91 -0.83
C ALA A 136 6.27 3.16 -1.93
N ALA A 137 5.25 3.92 -1.61
CA ALA A 137 4.12 4.14 -2.50
C ALA A 137 3.88 5.63 -2.77
N HIS A 138 3.79 5.99 -4.05
CA HIS A 138 3.52 7.35 -4.48
C HIS A 138 2.07 7.53 -4.91
N SER A 139 1.43 8.63 -4.52
CA SER A 139 0.12 9.05 -5.00
C SER A 139 -0.94 7.94 -4.84
N MET A 140 -1.66 7.57 -5.90
CA MET A 140 -2.66 6.50 -5.90
C MET A 140 -2.11 5.16 -5.39
N GLY A 141 -0.82 4.87 -5.60
CA GLY A 141 -0.17 3.64 -5.13
C GLY A 141 -0.33 3.39 -3.63
N GLY A 142 -0.34 4.47 -2.83
CA GLY A 142 -0.59 4.39 -1.39
C GLY A 142 -2.03 3.97 -1.04
N LEU A 143 -3.00 4.29 -1.89
CA LEU A 143 -4.38 3.82 -1.72
C LEU A 143 -4.51 2.33 -2.07
N ILE A 144 -3.77 1.86 -3.08
CA ILE A 144 -3.77 0.46 -3.52
C ILE A 144 -3.27 -0.43 -2.38
N ILE A 145 -2.08 -0.14 -1.82
CA ILE A 145 -1.54 -0.94 -0.71
C ILE A 145 -2.38 -0.82 0.57
N ARG A 146 -2.89 0.37 0.88
CA ARG A 146 -3.76 0.58 2.04
C ARG A 146 -5.02 -0.28 1.97
N TYR A 147 -5.64 -0.38 0.79
CA TYR A 147 -6.81 -1.23 0.57
C TYR A 147 -6.46 -2.71 0.68
N ALA A 148 -5.35 -3.15 0.08
CA ALA A 148 -4.87 -4.53 0.13
C ALA A 148 -4.69 -5.00 1.59
N VAL A 149 -3.93 -4.26 2.39
CA VAL A 149 -3.67 -4.60 3.80
C VAL A 149 -4.96 -4.57 4.63
N ALA A 150 -5.84 -3.57 4.40
CA ALA A 150 -7.10 -3.44 5.13
C ALA A 150 -8.05 -4.63 4.89
N GLN A 151 -8.15 -5.13 3.67
CA GLN A 151 -9.02 -6.26 3.34
C GLN A 151 -8.47 -7.58 3.91
N VAL A 152 -7.16 -7.78 3.88
CA VAL A 152 -6.52 -8.95 4.50
C VAL A 152 -6.68 -8.92 6.03
N GLN A 153 -6.45 -7.77 6.67
CA GLN A 153 -6.66 -7.61 8.11
C GLN A 153 -8.11 -7.96 8.53
N ARG A 154 -9.07 -7.64 7.68
CA ARG A 154 -10.49 -7.94 7.94
C ARG A 154 -10.87 -9.40 7.70
N GLY A 155 -9.95 -10.21 7.17
CA GLY A 155 -10.23 -11.60 6.82
C GLY A 155 -11.24 -11.75 5.68
N HIS A 156 -11.23 -10.82 4.69
CA HIS A 156 -12.15 -10.91 3.55
C HIS A 156 -11.86 -12.18 2.75
N SER A 157 -12.88 -13.01 2.54
CA SER A 157 -12.75 -14.37 2.01
C SER A 157 -12.11 -14.48 0.61
N GLU A 158 -12.12 -13.41 -0.17
CA GLU A 158 -11.51 -13.35 -1.50
C GLU A 158 -10.05 -12.91 -1.46
N PHE A 159 -9.56 -12.44 -0.32
CA PHE A 159 -8.19 -11.99 -0.13
C PHE A 159 -7.31 -13.08 0.49
N PRO A 160 -5.98 -12.94 0.39
CA PRO A 160 -5.06 -13.87 1.05
C PRO A 160 -5.30 -13.93 2.56
N PRO A 161 -4.94 -15.05 3.21
CA PRO A 161 -5.18 -15.22 4.64
C PRO A 161 -4.31 -14.32 5.52
N TYR A 162 -3.17 -13.86 5.02
CA TYR A 162 -2.24 -12.96 5.72
C TYR A 162 -1.29 -12.26 4.75
N LEU A 163 -0.73 -11.12 5.18
CA LEU A 163 0.36 -10.41 4.50
C LEU A 163 1.43 -10.03 5.52
N TYR A 164 2.70 -10.20 5.16
CA TYR A 164 3.86 -9.72 5.90
C TYR A 164 4.35 -8.42 5.25
N VAL A 165 3.73 -7.32 5.63
CA VAL A 165 4.10 -5.96 5.21
C VAL A 165 4.49 -5.21 6.48
N GLU A 166 5.78 -4.90 6.63
CA GLU A 166 6.32 -4.33 7.87
C GLU A 166 6.24 -2.81 7.89
N ASP A 167 6.83 -2.15 6.89
CA ASP A 167 6.82 -0.70 6.78
C ASP A 167 6.15 -0.24 5.49
N VAL A 168 5.31 0.78 5.58
CA VAL A 168 4.68 1.42 4.41
C VAL A 168 4.86 2.92 4.48
N VAL A 169 5.56 3.47 3.50
CA VAL A 169 5.70 4.92 3.31
C VAL A 169 4.83 5.37 2.16
N THR A 170 3.88 6.25 2.42
CA THR A 170 3.02 6.85 1.41
C THR A 170 3.42 8.31 1.16
N MET A 171 3.56 8.67 -0.11
CA MET A 171 4.09 9.96 -0.55
C MET A 171 3.06 10.67 -1.44
N GLY A 172 2.51 11.79 -0.99
CA GLY A 172 1.49 12.53 -1.74
C GLY A 172 0.23 11.70 -2.04
N THR A 173 -0.12 10.72 -1.20
CA THR A 173 -1.26 9.84 -1.39
C THR A 173 -2.57 10.55 -1.02
N PRO A 174 -3.60 10.55 -1.87
CA PRO A 174 -4.86 11.25 -1.60
C PRO A 174 -5.75 10.48 -0.61
N HIS A 175 -5.32 10.32 0.66
CA HIS A 175 -6.06 9.57 1.68
C HIS A 175 -7.45 10.14 1.99
N ASN A 176 -7.66 11.44 1.73
CA ASN A 176 -8.96 12.12 1.82
C ASN A 176 -9.37 12.78 0.49
N GLY A 177 -8.84 12.27 -0.61
CA GLY A 177 -9.16 12.70 -1.96
C GLY A 177 -8.20 13.76 -2.51
N SER A 178 -8.31 13.96 -3.82
CA SER A 178 -7.53 14.93 -4.59
C SER A 178 -8.46 15.89 -5.34
N GLY A 179 -8.08 17.17 -5.38
CA GLY A 179 -8.77 18.15 -6.21
C GLY A 179 -8.67 17.82 -7.71
N PHE A 180 -7.54 17.26 -8.14
CA PHE A 180 -7.34 16.79 -9.51
C PHE A 180 -8.36 15.71 -9.93
N ALA A 181 -8.74 14.82 -9.00
CA ALA A 181 -9.65 13.71 -9.27
C ALA A 181 -11.03 14.17 -9.75
N SER A 182 -11.47 15.37 -9.39
CA SER A 182 -12.75 15.95 -9.82
C SER A 182 -12.78 16.36 -11.29
N TRP A 183 -11.63 16.45 -11.95
CA TRP A 183 -11.49 16.88 -13.35
C TRP A 183 -11.23 15.72 -14.31
N CYS A 184 -11.14 14.51 -13.81
CA CYS A 184 -10.82 13.33 -14.60
C CYS A 184 -11.97 12.32 -14.53
N TRP A 185 -12.31 11.72 -15.68
CA TRP A 185 -13.55 10.94 -15.90
C TRP A 185 -13.27 9.43 -15.91
N THR A 186 -12.30 8.96 -15.12
CA THR A 186 -11.94 7.55 -15.03
C THR A 186 -12.43 6.96 -13.72
N THR A 187 -12.53 5.61 -13.64
CA THR A 187 -12.93 4.92 -12.42
C THR A 187 -12.00 5.26 -11.25
N GLN A 188 -10.68 5.26 -11.50
CA GLN A 188 -9.69 5.58 -10.47
C GLN A 188 -9.81 7.02 -9.97
N CYS A 189 -10.09 7.97 -10.85
CA CYS A 189 -10.39 9.34 -10.42
C CYS A 189 -11.65 9.40 -9.57
N GLY A 190 -12.70 8.68 -9.97
CA GLY A 190 -13.90 8.55 -9.16
C GLY A 190 -13.59 8.01 -7.76
N ASP A 191 -12.75 6.97 -7.68
CA ASP A 191 -12.30 6.42 -6.40
C ASP A 191 -11.50 7.46 -5.57
N MET A 192 -10.64 8.27 -6.19
CA MET A 192 -9.84 9.31 -5.53
C MET A 192 -10.59 10.61 -5.25
N THR A 193 -11.83 10.77 -5.69
CA THR A 193 -12.63 11.96 -5.38
C THR A 193 -12.97 12.01 -3.92
N LYS A 194 -12.83 13.19 -3.29
CA LYS A 194 -13.19 13.39 -1.88
C LYS A 194 -14.64 12.98 -1.62
N GLY A 195 -14.85 12.16 -0.59
CA GLY A 195 -16.16 11.64 -0.22
C GLY A 195 -16.65 10.46 -1.07
N SER A 196 -15.82 9.92 -1.97
CA SER A 196 -16.14 8.69 -2.71
C SER A 196 -16.47 7.53 -1.76
N SER A 197 -17.22 6.56 -2.27
CA SER A 197 -17.52 5.34 -1.51
C SER A 197 -16.25 4.55 -1.15
N PHE A 198 -15.23 4.63 -2.01
CA PHE A 198 -13.94 4.00 -1.78
C PHE A 198 -13.18 4.65 -0.61
N LEU A 199 -13.01 5.96 -0.62
CA LEU A 199 -12.31 6.67 0.47
C LEU A 199 -13.09 6.62 1.78
N SER A 200 -14.43 6.68 1.72
CA SER A 200 -15.28 6.52 2.89
C SER A 200 -15.13 5.13 3.51
N TRP A 201 -15.01 4.09 2.67
CA TRP A 201 -14.73 2.73 3.11
C TRP A 201 -13.34 2.63 3.77
N LEU A 202 -12.29 3.20 3.16
CA LEU A 202 -10.94 3.22 3.74
C LEU A 202 -10.89 3.97 5.08
N ARG A 203 -11.65 5.05 5.21
CA ARG A 203 -11.76 5.77 6.50
C ARG A 203 -12.40 4.91 7.59
N SER A 204 -13.42 4.13 7.24
CA SER A 204 -14.17 3.33 8.21
C SER A 204 -13.45 2.04 8.60
N TYR A 205 -12.74 1.41 7.66
CA TYR A 205 -12.24 0.05 7.80
C TYR A 205 -10.73 -0.11 7.61
N GLY A 206 -10.08 0.87 7.03
CA GLY A 206 -8.64 0.89 6.75
C GLY A 206 -7.98 2.16 7.29
N TRP A 207 -8.38 2.66 8.47
CA TRP A 207 -7.81 3.88 9.04
C TRP A 207 -6.32 3.73 9.35
N ASN A 208 -5.93 2.63 9.98
CA ASN A 208 -4.55 2.20 10.23
C ASN A 208 -4.46 0.68 10.02
N PRO A 209 -4.47 0.20 8.76
CA PRO A 209 -4.54 -1.23 8.51
C PRO A 209 -3.21 -1.91 8.86
N GLN A 210 -3.32 -3.13 9.40
CA GLN A 210 -2.19 -3.90 9.91
C GLN A 210 -2.04 -5.21 9.16
N GLY A 211 -0.86 -5.46 8.59
CA GLY A 211 -0.43 -6.79 8.15
C GLY A 211 -0.14 -7.70 9.34
N THR A 212 0.10 -8.96 9.07
CA THR A 212 0.48 -9.94 10.09
C THR A 212 1.88 -9.63 10.60
N GLY A 213 2.03 -9.48 11.91
CA GLY A 213 3.26 -9.00 12.55
C GLY A 213 3.25 -7.50 12.86
N GLY A 214 2.25 -6.77 12.35
CA GLY A 214 2.14 -5.32 12.47
C GLY A 214 2.66 -4.60 11.22
N THR A 215 2.11 -3.44 10.92
CA THR A 215 2.59 -2.55 9.84
C THR A 215 2.78 -1.15 10.42
N ASP A 216 3.97 -0.60 10.23
CA ASP A 216 4.21 0.81 10.54
C ASP A 216 3.96 1.68 9.30
N TRP A 217 3.19 2.74 9.49
CA TRP A 217 2.78 3.62 8.41
C TRP A 217 3.40 5.00 8.57
N THR A 218 4.09 5.45 7.53
CA THR A 218 4.54 6.83 7.38
C THR A 218 3.77 7.50 6.26
N ALA A 219 3.12 8.63 6.54
CA ALA A 219 2.38 9.41 5.54
C ALA A 219 3.07 10.76 5.30
N MET A 220 3.45 11.03 4.04
CA MET A 220 4.14 12.26 3.64
C MET A 220 3.25 13.13 2.77
N GLY A 221 3.18 14.42 3.08
CA GLY A 221 2.52 15.46 2.30
C GLY A 221 3.41 16.70 2.14
N SER A 222 3.02 17.61 1.26
CA SER A 222 3.68 18.89 1.07
C SER A 222 2.66 20.00 0.86
N VAL A 223 2.96 21.21 1.35
CA VAL A 223 2.12 22.38 1.09
C VAL A 223 2.23 22.86 -0.36
N ASP A 224 3.29 22.49 -1.05
CA ASP A 224 3.55 22.84 -2.46
C ASP A 224 3.06 21.75 -3.45
N ASP A 225 2.48 20.67 -2.94
CA ASP A 225 1.87 19.64 -3.79
C ASP A 225 0.53 20.17 -4.38
N GLY A 226 0.57 20.56 -5.66
CA GLY A 226 -0.61 21.07 -6.39
C GLY A 226 -1.64 20.00 -6.76
N THR A 227 -1.36 18.72 -6.55
CA THR A 227 -2.23 17.58 -6.90
C THR A 227 -2.99 17.06 -5.70
N VAL A 228 -2.29 16.86 -4.58
CA VAL A 228 -2.85 16.34 -3.32
C VAL A 228 -2.50 17.30 -2.19
N SER A 229 -3.51 17.88 -1.54
CA SER A 229 -3.24 18.76 -0.39
C SER A 229 -2.51 18.01 0.72
N SER A 230 -1.61 18.70 1.42
CA SER A 230 -0.86 18.12 2.54
C SER A 230 -1.78 17.51 3.60
N SER A 231 -2.91 18.14 3.89
CA SER A 231 -3.91 17.62 4.82
C SER A 231 -4.54 16.32 4.34
N SER A 232 -4.77 16.15 3.03
CA SER A 232 -5.26 14.89 2.47
C SER A 232 -4.19 13.81 2.51
N ALA A 233 -2.94 14.16 2.23
CA ALA A 233 -1.83 13.22 2.18
C ALA A 233 -1.52 12.56 3.52
N VAL A 234 -1.85 13.21 4.64
CA VAL A 234 -1.62 12.67 6.00
C VAL A 234 -2.91 12.24 6.72
N ASP A 235 -4.05 12.19 6.01
CA ASP A 235 -5.36 11.88 6.61
C ASP A 235 -5.62 10.36 6.69
N MET A 236 -4.79 9.71 7.44
CA MET A 236 -4.94 8.31 7.86
C MET A 236 -4.34 8.11 9.26
N GLY A 237 -4.54 6.93 9.84
CA GLY A 237 -3.99 6.58 11.15
C GLY A 237 -2.52 6.16 11.11
N ALA A 238 -1.70 6.82 10.28
CA ALA A 238 -0.26 6.54 10.22
C ALA A 238 0.41 6.85 11.56
N SER A 239 1.37 6.00 11.95
CA SER A 239 2.21 6.22 13.14
C SER A 239 3.04 7.49 12.98
N HIS A 240 3.54 7.72 11.77
CA HIS A 240 4.41 8.85 11.45
C HIS A 240 3.79 9.69 10.33
N LYS A 241 3.79 11.01 10.51
CA LYS A 241 3.25 11.96 9.53
C LYS A 241 4.24 13.08 9.30
N VAL A 242 4.53 13.40 8.05
CA VAL A 242 5.47 14.43 7.64
C VAL A 242 4.83 15.37 6.64
N ILE A 243 4.88 16.68 6.89
CA ILE A 243 4.41 17.70 5.97
C ILE A 243 5.55 18.65 5.64
N TYR A 244 6.00 18.60 4.38
CA TYR A 244 6.99 19.55 3.84
C TYR A 244 6.37 20.93 3.74
N GLN A 245 7.12 21.95 4.26
CA GLN A 245 6.70 23.33 4.25
C GLN A 245 7.21 24.06 3.01
N GLY A 246 6.61 25.18 2.62
CA GLY A 246 6.87 25.89 1.36
C GLY A 246 8.33 26.19 1.03
N SER A 247 9.20 26.33 2.04
CA SER A 247 10.64 26.47 1.81
C SER A 247 11.33 25.21 1.27
N ALA A 248 10.70 24.05 1.38
CA ALA A 248 11.20 22.78 0.83
C ALA A 248 10.88 22.63 -0.65
N ASN A 249 9.83 23.30 -1.15
CA ASN A 249 9.39 23.29 -2.54
C ASN A 249 9.23 21.88 -3.11
N ILE A 250 8.54 21.00 -2.38
CA ILE A 250 8.27 19.61 -2.79
C ILE A 250 6.92 19.55 -3.50
N GLY A 251 6.94 19.48 -4.84
CA GLY A 251 5.76 19.23 -5.66
C GLY A 251 5.40 17.74 -5.72
N HIS A 252 4.28 17.42 -6.38
CA HIS A 252 3.73 16.06 -6.41
C HIS A 252 4.68 14.98 -6.91
N SER A 253 5.54 15.29 -7.87
CA SER A 253 6.51 14.34 -8.45
C SER A 253 7.91 14.43 -7.82
N ASP A 254 8.10 15.24 -6.79
CA ASP A 254 9.41 15.45 -6.20
C ASP A 254 9.72 14.50 -5.04
N TYR A 255 8.72 13.85 -4.45
CA TYR A 255 8.90 12.94 -3.33
C TYR A 255 9.93 11.82 -3.60
N TYR A 256 9.86 11.20 -4.77
CA TYR A 256 10.77 10.12 -5.16
C TYR A 256 12.05 10.61 -5.86
N ARG A 257 12.14 11.91 -6.16
CA ARG A 257 13.30 12.56 -6.80
C ARG A 257 14.18 13.33 -5.82
N SER A 258 13.62 13.73 -4.69
CA SER A 258 14.32 14.53 -3.69
C SER A 258 15.20 13.65 -2.80
N THR A 259 16.37 13.32 -3.33
CA THR A 259 17.30 12.28 -2.82
C THR A 259 18.41 12.82 -1.94
N SER A 260 18.48 14.14 -1.68
CA SER A 260 19.51 14.72 -0.84
C SER A 260 19.54 14.05 0.54
N THR A 261 20.75 13.68 0.98
CA THR A 261 21.00 13.17 2.33
C THR A 261 21.27 14.30 3.33
N ALA A 262 21.48 15.54 2.84
CA ALA A 262 21.67 16.70 3.70
C ALA A 262 20.36 17.05 4.42
N ALA A 263 20.44 17.31 5.71
CA ALA A 263 19.31 17.81 6.49
C ALA A 263 19.13 19.30 6.16
N SER A 264 18.08 19.65 5.43
CA SER A 264 17.80 21.06 5.07
C SER A 264 16.34 21.33 4.68
N ALA A 265 15.45 20.34 4.74
CA ALA A 265 14.03 20.56 4.46
C ALA A 265 13.28 21.04 5.69
N HIS A 266 12.48 22.10 5.56
CA HIS A 266 11.57 22.49 6.63
C HIS A 266 10.36 21.58 6.60
N VAL A 267 10.12 20.86 7.70
CA VAL A 267 9.03 19.90 7.84
C VAL A 267 8.24 20.14 9.13
N HIS A 268 6.94 19.84 9.07
CA HIS A 268 6.17 19.55 10.27
C HIS A 268 6.00 18.03 10.35
N TYR A 269 6.28 17.45 11.50
CA TYR A 269 6.13 16.03 11.72
C TYR A 269 5.31 15.72 12.97
N ASN A 270 4.70 14.56 13.00
CA ASN A 270 3.88 14.06 14.10
C ASN A 270 4.10 12.55 14.24
N ASP A 271 4.35 12.11 15.46
CA ASP A 271 4.54 10.71 15.80
C ASP A 271 3.39 10.22 16.67
N TYR A 272 2.86 9.04 16.32
CA TYR A 272 1.82 8.33 17.08
C TYR A 272 0.59 9.17 17.45
N GLY A 273 0.21 10.11 16.57
CA GLY A 273 -0.93 11.01 16.79
C GLY A 273 -0.71 12.07 17.87
N GLY A 274 0.53 12.30 18.28
CA GLY A 274 0.91 13.29 19.27
C GLY A 274 0.93 14.73 18.76
N THR A 275 1.77 15.55 19.35
CA THR A 275 1.94 16.96 18.96
C THR A 275 2.66 17.08 17.62
N TRP A 276 2.28 18.07 16.81
CA TRP A 276 3.03 18.44 15.63
C TRP A 276 4.24 19.29 16.02
N TYR A 277 5.40 18.89 15.55
CA TYR A 277 6.66 19.59 15.74
C TYR A 277 7.10 20.23 14.42
N SER A 278 7.78 21.38 14.53
CA SER A 278 8.41 22.06 13.39
C SER A 278 9.91 21.82 13.44
N TRP A 279 10.47 21.34 12.32
CA TRP A 279 11.88 21.07 12.19
C TRP A 279 12.43 21.72 10.93
N SER A 280 13.28 22.75 11.08
CA SER A 280 13.83 23.56 9.98
C SER A 280 14.92 22.83 9.17
N SER A 281 15.50 21.76 9.71
CA SER A 281 16.56 20.98 9.09
C SER A 281 16.20 19.50 9.02
N GLY A 282 14.93 19.20 8.73
CA GLY A 282 14.42 17.84 8.54
C GLY A 282 14.95 17.20 7.27
N TYR A 283 14.69 15.92 7.15
CA TYR A 283 15.19 15.12 6.03
C TYR A 283 14.38 15.35 4.75
N TRP A 284 15.03 15.19 3.60
CA TRP A 284 14.36 15.09 2.31
C TRP A 284 13.54 13.78 2.19
N PRO A 285 12.53 13.71 1.31
CA PRO A 285 11.60 12.58 1.23
C PRO A 285 12.24 11.20 1.17
N VAL A 286 13.25 11.01 0.32
CA VAL A 286 13.89 9.68 0.18
C VAL A 286 14.67 9.29 1.43
N ARG A 287 15.31 10.24 2.13
CA ARG A 287 15.97 9.95 3.40
C ARG A 287 14.96 9.62 4.51
N TRP A 288 13.83 10.33 4.53
CA TRP A 288 12.73 10.02 5.44
C TRP A 288 12.18 8.63 5.19
N THR A 289 12.00 8.27 3.90
CA THR A 289 11.57 6.91 3.49
C THR A 289 12.54 5.85 4.00
N ALA A 290 13.85 6.04 3.78
CA ALA A 290 14.86 5.12 4.28
C ALA A 290 14.84 4.98 5.80
N THR A 291 14.69 6.10 6.51
CA THR A 291 14.63 6.12 7.98
C THR A 291 13.41 5.35 8.49
N SER A 292 12.24 5.56 7.89
CA SER A 292 10.99 4.91 8.28
C SER A 292 11.00 3.39 8.05
N MET A 293 11.81 2.89 7.11
CA MET A 293 11.89 1.47 6.77
C MET A 293 12.95 0.69 7.57
N HIS A 294 13.74 1.35 8.42
CA HIS A 294 14.77 0.65 9.18
C HIS A 294 14.94 1.13 10.62
N LEU A 295 14.09 2.02 11.09
CA LEU A 295 14.05 2.43 12.49
C LEU A 295 12.63 2.24 13.02
N GLY A 296 12.49 1.45 14.07
CA GLY A 296 11.21 1.19 14.71
C GLY A 296 10.66 2.39 15.49
N SER A 297 11.47 3.44 15.65
CA SER A 297 11.07 4.73 16.22
C SER A 297 12.07 5.81 15.82
N TRP A 298 11.62 6.99 15.49
CA TRP A 298 12.50 8.11 15.10
C TRP A 298 11.89 9.48 15.41
#